data_784740a9f271315508199aa69c4cf173
#
_entry.id   784740a9f271315508199aa69c4cf173
#
_cell.length_a   1.000
_cell.length_b   1.000
_cell.length_c   1.000
_cell.angle_alpha   90.00
_cell.angle_beta   90.00
_cell.angle_gamma   90.00
#
_symmetry.space_group_name_H-M   'P 1'
#
loop_
_entity.id
_entity.type
_entity.pdbx_description
1 polymer ?
#
loop_
_entity_poly.entity_id
_entity_poly.type
_entity_poly.pdbx_seq_one_letter_code
_entity_poly.pdbx_strand_id
1 'polypeptide(L)'
;FAKKNDLPVESTPRMCLDDEVHPILDREVARKIRKMFGGRLRATFAGGASLNYTVAKFFSAMGLNIQQVYGLTETSPILSWSTPEGNHPDTVGLPAPGTEARLGENDELQVKGPQVMQGYWNRPEDTKAAFTEDGWFRTGDQADLSDGGRVRIKGRIKEIIVTSTGEKIAPVDVEFAMQSDRLFEQ
;
A
#
# COMPACT_ATOMS: atom_id res chain seq x y z
N PHE A 1 10.05 -1.69 23.47
CA PHE A 1 10.79 -2.96 23.42
C PHE A 1 12.30 -2.72 23.60
N ALA A 2 12.93 -1.84 22.79
CA ALA A 2 14.34 -1.47 22.91
C ALA A 2 14.69 -0.90 24.28
N LYS A 3 13.82 -0.09 24.90
CA LYS A 3 13.99 0.44 26.26
C LYS A 3 14.16 -0.65 27.32
N LYS A 4 13.48 -1.78 27.16
CA LYS A 4 13.49 -2.87 28.15
C LYS A 4 14.73 -3.75 28.09
N ASN A 5 15.53 -3.63 27.04
CA ASN A 5 16.72 -4.43 26.79
C ASN A 5 17.99 -3.60 26.57
N ASP A 6 17.99 -2.33 27.04
CA ASP A 6 19.10 -1.37 26.86
C ASP A 6 19.57 -1.17 25.39
N LEU A 7 18.70 -1.50 24.43
CA LEU A 7 18.98 -1.26 23.01
C LEU A 7 18.63 0.20 22.67
N PRO A 8 19.47 0.89 21.87
CA PRO A 8 19.17 2.25 21.43
C PRO A 8 17.87 2.27 20.63
N VAL A 9 16.84 2.94 21.12
CA VAL A 9 15.52 3.03 20.47
C VAL A 9 15.62 3.61 19.06
N GLU A 10 16.55 4.53 18.87
CA GLU A 10 16.75 5.27 17.62
C GLU A 10 17.35 4.45 16.48
N SER A 11 18.07 3.37 16.80
CA SER A 11 18.75 2.54 15.81
C SER A 11 17.95 1.30 15.41
N THR A 12 16.90 0.94 16.17
CA THR A 12 16.17 -0.33 15.96
C THR A 12 15.52 -0.47 14.57
N PRO A 13 14.83 0.52 14.01
CA PRO A 13 14.30 0.41 12.64
C PRO A 13 15.39 0.36 11.57
N ARG A 14 16.48 1.11 11.75
CA ARG A 14 17.63 1.09 10.84
C ARG A 14 18.38 -0.22 10.89
N MET A 15 18.57 -0.76 12.08
CA MET A 15 19.25 -2.03 12.28
C MET A 15 18.63 -3.19 11.50
N CYS A 16 17.32 -3.15 11.25
CA CYS A 16 16.60 -4.20 10.52
C CYS A 16 16.52 -3.96 9.00
N LEU A 17 17.00 -2.83 8.53
CA LEU A 17 16.94 -2.45 7.11
C LEU A 17 18.31 -2.41 6.43
N ASP A 18 19.38 -2.28 7.21
CA ASP A 18 20.74 -2.29 6.70
C ASP A 18 21.31 -3.72 6.71
N ASP A 19 21.94 -4.13 5.62
CA ASP A 19 22.53 -5.47 5.44
C ASP A 19 23.67 -5.79 6.44
N GLU A 20 24.08 -4.81 7.26
CA GLU A 20 25.18 -4.93 8.24
C GLU A 20 24.72 -5.35 9.65
N VAL A 21 23.43 -5.63 9.87
CA VAL A 21 22.95 -5.99 11.22
C VAL A 21 23.28 -7.44 11.57
N HIS A 22 23.76 -7.61 12.78
CA HIS A 22 24.18 -8.92 13.28
C HIS A 22 23.05 -9.96 13.24
N PRO A 23 23.18 -11.08 12.51
CA PRO A 23 22.10 -12.04 12.25
C PRO A 23 21.45 -12.63 13.51
N ILE A 24 22.18 -12.63 14.66
CA ILE A 24 21.68 -13.13 15.94
C ILE A 24 20.68 -12.15 16.56
N LEU A 25 20.97 -10.84 16.48
CA LEU A 25 20.08 -9.80 17.02
C LEU A 25 18.76 -9.79 16.27
N ASP A 26 18.80 -9.93 14.95
CA ASP A 26 17.60 -10.02 14.12
C ASP A 26 16.72 -11.20 14.48
N ARG A 27 17.31 -12.38 14.72
CA ARG A 27 16.58 -13.58 15.12
C ARG A 27 15.88 -13.42 16.47
N GLU A 28 16.54 -12.86 17.47
CA GLU A 28 15.96 -12.64 18.80
C GLU A 28 14.85 -11.62 18.78
N VAL A 29 15.06 -10.49 18.10
CA VAL A 29 14.05 -9.44 17.92
C VAL A 29 12.85 -10.00 17.16
N ALA A 30 13.06 -10.65 16.02
CA ALA A 30 12.02 -11.26 15.22
C ALA A 30 11.22 -12.31 16.00
N ARG A 31 11.90 -13.15 16.80
CA ARG A 31 11.23 -14.14 17.66
C ARG A 31 10.32 -13.48 18.69
N LYS A 32 10.78 -12.40 19.34
CA LYS A 32 9.99 -11.69 20.35
C LYS A 32 8.82 -10.94 19.73
N ILE A 33 9.00 -10.29 18.58
CA ILE A 33 7.94 -9.64 17.85
C ILE A 33 6.89 -10.67 17.43
N ARG A 34 7.27 -11.76 16.78
CA ARG A 34 6.33 -12.83 16.41
C ARG A 34 5.58 -13.42 17.61
N LYS A 35 6.24 -13.54 18.77
CA LYS A 35 5.59 -14.01 20.01
C LYS A 35 4.52 -13.04 20.51
N MET A 36 4.68 -11.72 20.31
CA MET A 36 3.65 -10.73 20.65
C MET A 36 2.35 -10.95 19.84
N PHE A 37 2.47 -11.50 18.62
CA PHE A 37 1.35 -11.90 17.77
C PHE A 37 0.96 -13.39 17.94
N GLY A 38 1.32 -14.00 19.08
CA GLY A 38 0.98 -15.39 19.38
C GLY A 38 1.87 -16.45 18.70
N GLY A 39 2.86 -16.06 17.90
CA GLY A 39 3.83 -16.96 17.26
C GLY A 39 3.29 -17.83 16.11
N ARG A 40 1.99 -17.72 15.79
CA ARG A 40 1.32 -18.52 14.75
C ARG A 40 0.81 -17.69 13.56
N LEU A 41 1.01 -16.39 13.60
CA LEU A 41 0.58 -15.50 12.53
C LEU A 41 1.31 -15.85 11.23
N ARG A 42 0.56 -16.18 10.18
CA ARG A 42 1.10 -16.56 8.85
C ARG A 42 1.08 -15.42 7.86
N ALA A 43 0.03 -14.60 7.92
CA ALA A 43 -0.15 -13.46 7.06
C ALA A 43 -0.98 -12.40 7.77
N THR A 44 -0.77 -11.15 7.40
CA THR A 44 -1.59 -10.01 7.77
C THR A 44 -1.94 -9.24 6.52
N PHE A 45 -3.08 -8.56 6.55
CA PHE A 45 -3.51 -7.69 5.46
C PHE A 45 -3.56 -6.25 5.96
N ALA A 46 -3.02 -5.34 5.17
CA ALA A 46 -3.12 -3.91 5.36
C ALA A 46 -3.81 -3.28 4.15
N GLY A 47 -4.88 -2.53 4.39
CA GLY A 47 -5.65 -1.88 3.34
C GLY A 47 -6.43 -0.69 3.87
N GLY A 48 -7.05 0.08 2.98
CA GLY A 48 -7.81 1.29 3.30
C GLY A 48 -6.98 2.56 3.41
N ALA A 49 -5.66 2.45 3.57
CA ALA A 49 -4.70 3.55 3.54
C ALA A 49 -3.35 3.05 3.02
N SER A 50 -2.49 3.96 2.59
CA SER A 50 -1.14 3.64 2.16
C SER A 50 -0.30 3.13 3.34
N LEU A 51 0.38 2.01 3.15
CA LEU A 51 1.32 1.47 4.13
C LEU A 51 2.71 2.07 3.88
N ASN A 52 3.32 2.64 4.93
CA ASN A 52 4.68 3.14 4.83
C ASN A 52 5.64 2.02 4.43
N TYR A 53 6.41 2.24 3.37
CA TYR A 53 7.34 1.26 2.79
C TYR A 53 8.38 0.76 3.81
N THR A 54 8.94 1.67 4.62
CA THR A 54 9.94 1.32 5.65
C THR A 54 9.34 0.42 6.72
N VAL A 55 8.10 0.70 7.13
CA VAL A 55 7.36 -0.13 8.10
C VAL A 55 7.07 -1.51 7.51
N ALA A 56 6.62 -1.57 6.26
CA ALA A 56 6.38 -2.85 5.57
C ALA A 56 7.66 -3.70 5.48
N LYS A 57 8.77 -3.11 5.08
CA LYS A 57 10.08 -3.78 5.03
C LYS A 57 10.54 -4.26 6.40
N PHE A 58 10.39 -3.42 7.43
CA PHE A 58 10.75 -3.80 8.79
C PHE A 58 10.01 -5.06 9.26
N PHE A 59 8.69 -5.09 9.13
CA PHE A 59 7.90 -6.26 9.52
C PHE A 59 8.21 -7.49 8.66
N SER A 60 8.44 -7.31 7.37
CA SER A 60 8.86 -8.38 6.47
C SER A 60 10.20 -9.00 6.91
N ALA A 61 11.19 -8.17 7.26
CA ALA A 61 12.47 -8.62 7.81
C ALA A 61 12.31 -9.39 9.14
N MET A 62 11.28 -9.06 9.94
CA MET A 62 10.94 -9.77 11.17
C MET A 62 10.16 -11.08 10.91
N GLY A 63 9.92 -11.43 9.65
CA GLY A 63 9.17 -12.63 9.26
C GLY A 63 7.66 -12.50 9.45
N LEU A 64 7.16 -11.26 9.50
CA LEU A 64 5.74 -10.93 9.46
C LEU A 64 5.41 -10.36 8.08
N ASN A 65 4.82 -11.19 7.23
CA ASN A 65 4.47 -10.80 5.87
C ASN A 65 3.19 -9.98 5.88
N ILE A 66 3.32 -8.65 5.79
CA ILE A 66 2.18 -7.75 5.65
C ILE A 66 1.85 -7.64 4.17
N GLN A 67 0.73 -8.21 3.78
CA GLN A 67 0.21 -8.15 2.42
C GLN A 67 -0.65 -6.91 2.27
N GLN A 68 -0.32 -6.08 1.30
CA GLN A 68 -1.13 -4.92 0.99
C GLN A 68 -2.34 -5.32 0.16
N VAL A 69 -3.47 -4.70 0.46
CA VAL A 69 -4.75 -4.88 -0.23
C VAL A 69 -5.26 -3.51 -0.66
N TYR A 70 -5.63 -3.39 -1.90
CA TYR A 70 -6.21 -2.17 -2.45
C TYR A 70 -7.60 -2.45 -3.00
N GLY A 71 -8.46 -1.49 -2.81
CA GLY A 71 -9.78 -1.45 -3.41
C GLY A 71 -10.64 -0.33 -2.85
N LEU A 72 -11.86 -0.28 -3.33
CA LEU A 72 -12.83 0.77 -3.09
C LEU A 72 -14.16 0.11 -2.71
N THR A 73 -15.07 0.86 -2.10
CA THR A 73 -16.44 0.39 -1.86
C THR A 73 -17.08 -0.09 -3.17
N GLU A 74 -16.80 0.62 -4.24
CA GLU A 74 -17.27 0.35 -5.60
C GLU A 74 -16.68 -0.92 -6.21
N THR A 75 -15.69 -1.54 -5.58
CA THR A 75 -15.05 -2.80 -6.03
C THR A 75 -15.21 -3.97 -5.05
N SER A 76 -16.15 -3.91 -4.11
CA SER A 76 -16.68 -4.96 -3.22
C SER A 76 -15.69 -5.71 -2.31
N PRO A 77 -14.85 -5.14 -1.52
CA PRO A 77 -14.05 -3.92 -1.61
C PRO A 77 -12.66 -4.15 -2.23
N ILE A 78 -12.30 -5.41 -2.59
CA ILE A 78 -10.93 -5.80 -2.98
C ILE A 78 -10.78 -5.79 -4.50
N LEU A 79 -9.81 -5.02 -4.98
CA LEU A 79 -9.44 -4.94 -6.39
C LEU A 79 -8.12 -5.64 -6.67
N SER A 80 -7.14 -5.46 -5.80
CA SER A 80 -5.83 -6.12 -5.91
C SER A 80 -5.29 -6.48 -4.53
N TRP A 81 -4.40 -7.47 -4.47
CA TRP A 81 -3.67 -7.82 -3.25
C TRP A 81 -2.32 -8.44 -3.56
N SER A 82 -1.39 -8.29 -2.59
CA SER A 82 -0.14 -9.03 -2.58
C SER A 82 -0.35 -10.45 -2.08
N THR A 83 0.37 -11.41 -2.67
CA THR A 83 0.46 -12.78 -2.14
C THR A 83 1.72 -12.93 -1.29
N PRO A 84 1.81 -13.94 -0.41
CA PRO A 84 3.01 -14.15 0.41
C PRO A 84 4.29 -14.28 -0.41
N GLU A 85 4.22 -14.96 -1.55
CA GLU A 85 5.35 -15.23 -2.44
C GLU A 85 5.68 -14.04 -3.35
N GLY A 86 4.67 -13.25 -3.69
CA GLY A 86 4.77 -12.08 -4.57
C GLY A 86 4.60 -10.75 -3.84
N ASN A 87 4.93 -10.70 -2.55
CA ASN A 87 4.81 -9.46 -1.78
C ASN A 87 5.94 -8.49 -2.13
N HIS A 88 5.57 -7.42 -2.81
CA HIS A 88 6.42 -6.27 -3.09
C HIS A 88 5.91 -5.10 -2.24
N PRO A 89 6.65 -4.66 -1.21
CA PRO A 89 6.18 -3.68 -0.23
C PRO A 89 5.77 -2.31 -0.78
N ASP A 90 6.17 -2.00 -2.00
CA ASP A 90 5.86 -0.76 -2.72
C ASP A 90 4.66 -0.90 -3.68
N THR A 91 4.01 -2.07 -3.71
CA THR A 91 2.84 -2.35 -4.54
C THR A 91 1.69 -2.92 -3.73
N VAL A 92 0.49 -2.81 -4.25
CA VAL A 92 -0.71 -3.45 -3.70
C VAL A 92 -1.03 -4.77 -4.43
N GLY A 93 -0.02 -5.38 -5.05
CA GLY A 93 -0.09 -6.69 -5.69
C GLY A 93 -0.75 -6.71 -7.06
N LEU A 94 -1.14 -7.89 -7.48
CA LEU A 94 -1.80 -8.12 -8.77
C LEU A 94 -3.32 -7.91 -8.66
N PRO A 95 -3.98 -7.50 -9.76
CA PRO A 95 -5.44 -7.49 -9.82
C PRO A 95 -6.05 -8.83 -9.43
N ALA A 96 -7.22 -8.78 -8.79
CA ALA A 96 -7.98 -9.96 -8.41
C ALA A 96 -8.28 -10.86 -9.62
N PRO A 97 -8.39 -12.18 -9.45
CA PRO A 97 -8.80 -13.06 -10.54
C PRO A 97 -10.10 -12.60 -11.21
N GLY A 98 -10.08 -12.50 -12.54
CA GLY A 98 -11.19 -11.98 -13.32
C GLY A 98 -11.28 -10.46 -13.38
N THR A 99 -10.31 -9.74 -12.81
CA THR A 99 -10.20 -8.28 -12.91
C THR A 99 -9.21 -7.92 -13.99
N GLU A 100 -9.64 -7.08 -14.90
CA GLU A 100 -8.78 -6.42 -15.86
C GLU A 100 -8.43 -5.02 -15.32
N ALA A 101 -7.18 -4.59 -15.51
CA ALA A 101 -6.69 -3.28 -15.12
C ALA A 101 -5.95 -2.61 -16.28
N ARG A 102 -6.17 -1.32 -16.46
CA ARG A 102 -5.44 -0.49 -17.43
C ARG A 102 -5.18 0.90 -16.87
N LEU A 103 -4.28 1.62 -17.50
CA LEU A 103 -4.09 3.05 -17.24
C LEU A 103 -4.86 3.85 -18.29
N GLY A 104 -5.68 4.79 -17.81
CA GLY A 104 -6.35 5.78 -18.62
C GLY A 104 -5.58 7.09 -18.69
N GLU A 105 -6.27 8.17 -18.98
CA GLU A 105 -5.71 9.53 -18.99
C GLU A 105 -5.14 9.88 -17.61
N ASN A 106 -4.00 10.58 -17.58
CA ASN A 106 -3.26 10.93 -16.38
C ASN A 106 -2.81 9.73 -15.52
N ASP A 107 -2.57 8.57 -16.13
CA ASP A 107 -2.27 7.32 -15.45
C ASP A 107 -3.37 6.88 -14.47
N GLU A 108 -4.64 7.28 -14.71
CA GLU A 108 -5.75 6.82 -13.91
C GLU A 108 -5.91 5.31 -13.99
N LEU A 109 -5.93 4.65 -12.84
CA LEU A 109 -6.26 3.23 -12.80
C LEU A 109 -7.73 3.03 -13.17
N GLN A 110 -7.96 2.28 -14.24
CA GLN A 110 -9.28 1.88 -14.70
C GLN A 110 -9.40 0.38 -14.64
N VAL A 111 -10.53 -0.12 -14.16
CA VAL A 111 -10.72 -1.54 -13.90
C VAL A 111 -12.04 -2.05 -14.43
N LYS A 112 -12.06 -3.35 -14.76
CA LYS A 112 -13.24 -4.07 -15.20
C LYS A 112 -13.22 -5.47 -14.58
N GLY A 113 -14.33 -5.89 -13.99
CA GLY A 113 -14.39 -7.19 -13.34
C GLY A 113 -15.72 -7.41 -12.60
N PRO A 114 -15.96 -8.65 -12.15
CA PRO A 114 -17.25 -9.02 -11.54
C PRO A 114 -17.51 -8.34 -10.19
N GLN A 115 -16.46 -7.87 -9.49
CA GLN A 115 -16.60 -7.17 -8.21
C GLN A 115 -16.89 -5.68 -8.35
N VAL A 116 -16.82 -5.12 -9.57
CA VAL A 116 -17.14 -3.71 -9.82
C VAL A 116 -18.64 -3.50 -9.68
N MET A 117 -19.04 -2.43 -8.98
CA MET A 117 -20.44 -2.07 -8.78
C MET A 117 -21.20 -1.91 -10.10
N GLN A 118 -22.50 -2.09 -10.06
CA GLN A 118 -23.38 -1.78 -11.20
C GLN A 118 -23.66 -0.27 -11.32
N GLY A 119 -23.55 0.46 -10.22
CA GLY A 119 -23.78 1.90 -10.18
C GLY A 119 -24.21 2.39 -8.79
N TYR A 120 -24.34 3.69 -8.68
CA TYR A 120 -24.83 4.35 -7.47
C TYR A 120 -26.36 4.38 -7.44
N TRP A 121 -26.92 4.03 -6.28
CA TRP A 121 -28.39 3.98 -6.08
C TRP A 121 -29.03 5.36 -6.30
N ASN A 122 -30.00 5.41 -7.23
CA ASN A 122 -30.71 6.64 -7.61
C ASN A 122 -29.79 7.80 -8.08
N ARG A 123 -28.59 7.51 -8.59
CA ARG A 123 -27.62 8.49 -9.07
C ARG A 123 -27.08 8.11 -10.47
N PRO A 124 -27.94 8.19 -11.51
CA PRO A 124 -27.55 7.77 -12.86
C PRO A 124 -26.44 8.61 -13.47
N GLU A 125 -26.43 9.91 -13.21
CA GLU A 125 -25.38 10.81 -13.74
C GLU A 125 -24.02 10.54 -13.09
N ASP A 126 -24.00 10.32 -11.78
CA ASP A 126 -22.75 9.95 -11.08
C ASP A 126 -22.26 8.57 -11.52
N THR A 127 -23.20 7.64 -11.74
CA THR A 127 -22.88 6.32 -12.28
C THR A 127 -22.24 6.45 -13.66
N LYS A 128 -22.86 7.24 -14.55
CA LYS A 128 -22.31 7.49 -15.89
C LYS A 128 -20.92 8.13 -15.82
N ALA A 129 -20.70 9.08 -14.91
CA ALA A 129 -19.41 9.73 -14.74
C ALA A 129 -18.31 8.80 -14.16
N ALA A 130 -18.72 7.77 -13.39
CA ALA A 130 -17.80 6.79 -12.81
C ALA A 130 -17.30 5.75 -13.82
N PHE A 131 -17.87 5.66 -15.01
CA PHE A 131 -17.44 4.74 -16.04
C PHE A 131 -16.97 5.47 -17.30
N THR A 132 -16.09 4.82 -18.04
CA THR A 132 -15.72 5.24 -19.38
C THR A 132 -16.82 4.78 -20.38
N GLU A 133 -16.81 5.33 -21.59
CA GLU A 133 -17.75 4.94 -22.64
C GLU A 133 -17.66 3.45 -23.00
N ASP A 134 -16.48 2.85 -22.90
CA ASP A 134 -16.21 1.43 -23.13
C ASP A 134 -16.38 0.55 -21.88
N GLY A 135 -16.95 1.11 -20.80
CA GLY A 135 -17.43 0.39 -19.62
C GLY A 135 -16.37 0.04 -18.58
N TRP A 136 -15.26 0.79 -18.52
CA TRP A 136 -14.27 0.66 -17.44
C TRP A 136 -14.63 1.59 -16.29
N PHE A 137 -14.54 1.06 -15.08
CA PHE A 137 -14.72 1.85 -13.88
C PHE A 137 -13.47 2.72 -13.63
N ARG A 138 -13.69 4.00 -13.39
CA ARG A 138 -12.68 5.00 -13.05
C ARG A 138 -12.45 5.00 -11.56
N THR A 139 -11.29 4.61 -11.11
CA THR A 139 -11.00 4.59 -9.66
C THR A 139 -10.74 5.97 -9.08
N GLY A 140 -10.32 6.92 -9.91
CA GLY A 140 -9.83 8.24 -9.49
C GLY A 140 -8.46 8.19 -8.84
N ASP A 141 -7.80 7.03 -8.83
CA ASP A 141 -6.44 6.85 -8.32
C ASP A 141 -5.44 6.80 -9.47
N GLN A 142 -4.32 7.49 -9.33
CA GLN A 142 -3.19 7.38 -10.23
C GLN A 142 -2.36 6.15 -9.85
N ALA A 143 -1.95 5.36 -10.84
CA ALA A 143 -1.20 4.14 -10.63
C ALA A 143 -0.09 3.93 -11.65
N ASP A 144 0.71 2.90 -11.42
CA ASP A 144 1.71 2.35 -12.31
C ASP A 144 1.53 0.83 -12.40
N LEU A 145 1.56 0.27 -13.60
CA LEU A 145 1.43 -1.16 -13.89
C LEU A 145 2.69 -1.74 -14.55
N SER A 146 3.80 -1.00 -14.56
CA SER A 146 5.03 -1.38 -15.27
C SER A 146 5.74 -2.60 -14.68
N ASP A 147 5.51 -2.89 -13.39
CA ASP A 147 6.11 -4.03 -12.69
C ASP A 147 5.28 -5.32 -12.88
N GLY A 148 5.35 -5.91 -14.06
CA GLY A 148 4.69 -7.19 -14.33
C GLY A 148 3.17 -7.19 -14.09
N GLY A 149 2.53 -6.03 -14.24
CA GLY A 149 1.10 -5.84 -14.01
C GLY A 149 0.72 -5.65 -12.53
N ARG A 150 1.68 -5.58 -11.62
CA ARG A 150 1.42 -5.18 -10.22
C ARG A 150 0.95 -3.75 -10.16
N VAL A 151 -0.04 -3.52 -9.33
CA VAL A 151 -0.61 -2.19 -9.12
C VAL A 151 0.24 -1.45 -8.09
N ARG A 152 0.82 -0.32 -8.48
CA ARG A 152 1.45 0.63 -7.58
C ARG A 152 0.61 1.90 -7.58
N ILE A 153 -0.03 2.20 -6.46
CA ILE A 153 -0.83 3.42 -6.29
C ILE A 153 0.11 4.59 -6.04
N LYS A 154 -0.06 5.66 -6.80
CA LYS A 154 0.70 6.91 -6.68
C LYS A 154 -0.06 7.98 -5.87
N GLY A 155 -1.39 7.92 -5.83
CA GLY A 155 -2.23 8.85 -5.09
C GLY A 155 -3.57 9.11 -5.76
N ARG A 156 -4.40 9.95 -5.14
CA ARG A 156 -5.66 10.41 -5.70
C ARG A 156 -5.41 11.49 -6.74
N ILE A 157 -5.98 11.34 -7.93
CA ILE A 157 -5.81 12.33 -9.01
C ILE A 157 -6.25 13.73 -8.58
N LYS A 158 -7.36 13.82 -7.82
CA LYS A 158 -7.89 15.11 -7.33
C LYS A 158 -7.09 15.74 -6.20
N GLU A 159 -6.21 14.96 -5.55
CA GLU A 159 -5.44 15.40 -4.38
C GLU A 159 -3.96 15.64 -4.73
N ILE A 160 -3.51 15.21 -5.90
CA ILE A 160 -2.12 15.39 -6.33
C ILE A 160 -1.78 16.88 -6.37
N ILE A 161 -0.73 17.23 -5.64
CA ILE A 161 -0.18 18.59 -5.61
C ILE A 161 0.70 18.77 -6.85
N VAL A 162 0.36 19.78 -7.64
CA VAL A 162 1.21 20.17 -8.78
C VAL A 162 2.02 21.39 -8.36
N THR A 163 3.34 21.24 -8.32
CA THR A 163 4.26 22.33 -7.99
C THR A 163 4.30 23.37 -9.11
N SER A 164 4.85 24.55 -8.82
CA SER A 164 5.07 25.59 -9.83
C SER A 164 6.00 25.16 -10.97
N THR A 165 6.81 24.11 -10.76
CA THR A 165 7.68 23.50 -11.77
C THR A 165 6.99 22.40 -12.57
N GLY A 166 5.71 22.08 -12.26
CA GLY A 166 4.94 21.02 -12.91
C GLY A 166 5.17 19.62 -12.34
N GLU A 167 5.93 19.49 -11.26
CA GLU A 167 6.14 18.22 -10.58
C GLU A 167 4.87 17.78 -9.82
N LYS A 168 4.51 16.52 -9.94
CA LYS A 168 3.34 15.93 -9.29
C LYS A 168 3.77 15.22 -8.01
N ILE A 169 3.26 15.66 -6.87
CA ILE A 169 3.57 15.13 -5.55
C ILE A 169 2.29 14.58 -4.92
N ALA A 170 2.32 13.32 -4.51
CA ALA A 170 1.22 12.76 -3.73
C ALA A 170 1.25 13.32 -2.30
N PRO A 171 0.13 13.80 -1.73
CA PRO A 171 0.08 14.27 -0.35
C PRO A 171 0.65 13.28 0.66
N VAL A 172 0.39 11.98 0.47
CA VAL A 172 0.87 10.91 1.34
C VAL A 172 2.40 10.84 1.43
N ASP A 173 3.12 11.18 0.37
CA ASP A 173 4.58 11.20 0.39
C ASP A 173 5.10 12.35 1.26
N VAL A 174 4.40 13.50 1.23
CA VAL A 174 4.69 14.64 2.10
C VAL A 174 4.39 14.29 3.55
N GLU A 175 3.24 13.68 3.81
CA GLU A 175 2.84 13.23 5.15
C GLU A 175 3.85 12.24 5.74
N PHE A 176 4.29 11.24 4.98
CA PHE A 176 5.32 10.30 5.43
C PHE A 176 6.67 10.97 5.68
N ALA A 177 7.05 11.93 4.85
CA ALA A 177 8.27 12.70 5.08
C ALA A 177 8.18 13.52 6.36
N MET A 178 7.03 14.15 6.62
CA MET A 178 6.79 14.92 7.86
C MET A 178 6.75 14.02 9.10
N GLN A 179 6.07 12.87 9.04
CA GLN A 179 5.98 11.91 10.16
C GLN A 179 7.34 11.30 10.54
N SER A 180 8.32 11.35 9.65
CA SER A 180 9.68 10.91 9.97
C SER A 180 10.45 11.91 10.83
N ASP A 181 9.98 13.16 10.96
CA ASP A 181 10.56 14.20 11.79
C ASP A 181 9.85 14.25 13.15
N ARG A 182 10.64 14.25 14.23
CA ARG A 182 10.14 14.29 15.63
C ARG A 182 9.36 15.55 15.99
N LEU A 183 9.45 16.60 15.19
CA LEU A 183 8.71 17.85 15.41
C LEU A 183 7.21 17.70 15.09
N PHE A 184 6.81 16.68 14.32
CA PHE A 184 5.45 16.44 13.86
C PHE A 184 4.84 15.20 14.52
N GLU A 185 4.99 15.06 15.85
CA GLU A 185 4.20 14.05 16.59
C GLU A 185 2.71 14.42 16.55
N GLN A 186 1.90 13.47 16.14
CA GLN A 186 0.43 13.58 16.22
C GLN A 186 -0.06 13.36 17.64
#